data_67c502bef62a8b3c29759eb8a3eda2ba
#
_entry.id   67c502bef62a8b3c29759eb8a3eda2ba
#
_cell.length_a   1.000
_cell.length_b   1.000
_cell.length_c   1.000
_cell.angle_alpha   90.00
_cell.angle_beta   90.00
_cell.angle_gamma   90.00
#
_symmetry.space_group_name_H-M   'P 1'
#
loop_
_entity.id
_entity.type
_entity.pdbx_description
1 polymer ?
#
loop_
_entity_poly.entity_id
_entity_poly.type
_entity_poly.pdbx_seq_one_letter_code
_entity_poly.pdbx_strand_id
1 'polypeptide(L)'
;METTTKPKILLCEDDTNLGMVLKNYLELNDFDVILERDGRLGLAAFQREKVDMCLLDVMMPNMDGFKAAEEIRDINPDVPLFFISAKTMKEDIIQGYRLGADDYITKPFDSEVLLHKIKAILKRNEELFKETAN
;
A
#
# COMPACT_ATOMS: atom_id res chain seq x y z
N MET A 1 -5.46 -26.46 -15.72
CA MET A 1 -5.51 -26.07 -14.33
C MET A 1 -5.13 -24.62 -14.17
N GLU A 2 -5.95 -23.88 -13.47
CA GLU A 2 -5.67 -22.48 -13.22
C GLU A 2 -4.72 -22.28 -12.07
N THR A 3 -3.75 -21.40 -12.26
CA THR A 3 -2.91 -20.95 -11.19
C THR A 3 -3.41 -19.57 -10.77
N THR A 4 -3.87 -19.45 -9.54
CA THR A 4 -4.31 -18.18 -9.02
C THR A 4 -3.07 -17.36 -8.67
N THR A 5 -2.95 -16.20 -9.30
CA THR A 5 -1.88 -15.27 -8.98
C THR A 5 -2.21 -14.57 -7.67
N LYS A 6 -1.27 -14.56 -6.74
CA LYS A 6 -1.45 -13.84 -5.48
C LYS A 6 -1.47 -12.34 -5.75
N PRO A 7 -2.31 -11.57 -5.04
CA PRO A 7 -2.24 -10.11 -5.13
C PRO A 7 -0.87 -9.61 -4.70
N LYS A 8 -0.35 -8.65 -5.43
CA LYS A 8 0.97 -8.09 -5.17
C LYS A 8 0.86 -6.75 -4.45
N ILE A 9 1.50 -6.66 -3.30
CA ILE A 9 1.51 -5.46 -2.46
C ILE A 9 2.88 -4.81 -2.53
N LEU A 10 2.90 -3.51 -2.83
CA LEU A 10 4.10 -2.70 -2.69
C LEU A 10 4.09 -2.12 -1.27
N LEU A 11 5.06 -2.52 -0.45
CA LEU A 11 5.22 -2.02 0.90
C LEU A 11 6.46 -1.15 0.97
N CYS A 12 6.28 0.13 1.28
CA CYS A 12 7.38 1.06 1.45
C CYS A 12 7.51 1.41 2.92
N GLU A 13 8.60 0.97 3.54
CA GLU A 13 8.85 1.14 4.95
C GLU A 13 10.35 1.15 5.21
N ASP A 14 10.87 2.24 5.79
CA ASP A 14 12.30 2.35 6.03
C ASP A 14 12.76 1.68 7.34
N ASP A 15 11.84 1.40 8.27
CA ASP A 15 12.16 0.62 9.46
C ASP A 15 12.34 -0.84 9.04
N THR A 16 13.58 -1.32 9.10
CA THR A 16 13.92 -2.66 8.62
C THR A 16 13.15 -3.75 9.35
N ASN A 17 13.04 -3.65 10.68
CA ASN A 17 12.36 -4.68 11.45
C ASN A 17 10.85 -4.70 11.15
N LEU A 18 10.22 -3.55 11.18
CA LEU A 18 8.78 -3.46 10.89
C LEU A 18 8.49 -3.91 9.47
N GLY A 19 9.30 -3.47 8.50
CA GLY A 19 9.11 -3.85 7.10
C GLY A 19 9.18 -5.36 6.91
N MET A 20 10.20 -6.01 7.50
CA MET A 20 10.36 -7.46 7.37
C MET A 20 9.27 -8.23 8.07
N VAL A 21 8.88 -7.81 9.28
CA VAL A 21 7.81 -8.48 10.03
C VAL A 21 6.49 -8.39 9.25
N LEU A 22 6.17 -7.21 8.74
CA LEU A 22 4.92 -7.02 8.01
C LEU A 22 4.94 -7.77 6.68
N LYS A 23 6.06 -7.74 5.96
CA LYS A 23 6.21 -8.50 4.72
C LYS A 23 5.96 -9.98 4.97
N ASN A 24 6.63 -10.56 5.98
CA ASN A 24 6.48 -11.97 6.31
C ASN A 24 5.04 -12.32 6.68
N TYR A 25 4.40 -11.46 7.47
CA TYR A 25 3.01 -11.68 7.88
C TYR A 25 2.06 -11.69 6.68
N LEU A 26 2.24 -10.74 5.77
CA LEU A 26 1.39 -10.67 4.57
C LEU A 26 1.67 -11.86 3.63
N GLU A 27 2.92 -12.26 3.49
CA GLU A 27 3.26 -13.41 2.65
C GLU A 27 2.67 -14.71 3.19
N LEU A 28 2.61 -14.86 4.51
CA LEU A 28 1.95 -16.01 5.14
C LEU A 28 0.44 -15.99 4.91
N ASN A 29 -0.11 -14.86 4.53
CA ASN A 29 -1.55 -14.71 4.29
C ASN A 29 -1.87 -14.56 2.79
N ASP A 30 -1.03 -15.17 1.95
CA ASP A 30 -1.25 -15.35 0.51
C ASP A 30 -1.14 -14.08 -0.32
N PHE A 31 -0.25 -13.17 0.08
CA PHE A 31 0.13 -12.02 -0.74
C PHE A 31 1.57 -12.15 -1.21
N ASP A 32 1.86 -11.60 -2.39
CA ASP A 32 3.23 -11.33 -2.80
C ASP A 32 3.57 -9.92 -2.36
N VAL A 33 4.74 -9.71 -1.78
CA VAL A 33 5.11 -8.40 -1.24
C VAL A 33 6.45 -7.94 -1.81
N ILE A 34 6.46 -6.73 -2.33
CA ILE A 34 7.69 -6.04 -2.69
C ILE A 34 7.95 -5.04 -1.57
N LEU A 35 9.08 -5.19 -0.87
CA LEU A 35 9.45 -4.28 0.20
C LEU A 35 10.54 -3.34 -0.30
N GLU A 36 10.26 -2.04 -0.24
CA GLU A 36 11.26 -1.01 -0.55
C GLU A 36 11.42 -0.07 0.64
N ARG A 37 12.59 0.52 0.77
CA ARG A 37 12.95 1.29 1.96
C ARG A 37 12.77 2.78 1.83
N ASP A 38 12.45 3.27 0.64
CA ASP A 38 12.19 4.68 0.45
C ASP A 38 11.20 4.86 -0.71
N GLY A 39 10.69 6.09 -0.83
CA GLY A 39 9.68 6.39 -1.82
C GLY A 39 10.18 6.32 -3.25
N ARG A 40 11.46 6.62 -3.48
CA ARG A 40 12.04 6.57 -4.83
C ARG A 40 12.12 5.13 -5.32
N LEU A 41 12.63 4.23 -4.49
CA LEU A 41 12.69 2.80 -4.82
C LEU A 41 11.30 2.22 -4.96
N GLY A 42 10.36 2.65 -4.11
CA GLY A 42 8.98 2.23 -4.20
C GLY A 42 8.33 2.66 -5.51
N LEU A 43 8.54 3.90 -5.92
CA LEU A 43 8.01 4.40 -7.19
C LEU A 43 8.59 3.61 -8.36
N ALA A 44 9.90 3.33 -8.34
CA ALA A 44 10.54 2.53 -9.38
C ALA A 44 9.95 1.12 -9.46
N ALA A 45 9.71 0.50 -8.31
CA ALA A 45 9.07 -0.82 -8.27
C ALA A 45 7.65 -0.76 -8.83
N PHE A 46 6.90 0.27 -8.50
CA PHE A 46 5.54 0.46 -9.01
C PHE A 46 5.52 0.57 -10.54
N GLN A 47 6.51 1.26 -11.10
CA GLN A 47 6.61 1.43 -12.56
C GLN A 47 7.03 0.14 -13.27
N ARG A 48 7.80 -0.70 -12.58
CA ARG A 48 8.37 -1.91 -13.16
C ARG A 48 7.44 -3.11 -13.07
N GLU A 49 6.64 -3.20 -12.02
CA GLU A 49 5.83 -4.38 -11.74
C GLU A 49 4.36 -4.04 -11.64
N LYS A 50 3.52 -5.05 -11.87
CA LYS A 50 2.09 -4.90 -11.67
C LYS A 50 1.80 -4.99 -10.17
N VAL A 51 1.35 -3.90 -9.59
CA VAL A 51 1.05 -3.80 -8.16
C VAL A 51 -0.46 -3.69 -7.98
N ASP A 52 -1.00 -4.52 -7.09
CA ASP A 52 -2.44 -4.52 -6.81
C ASP A 52 -2.81 -3.60 -5.65
N MET A 53 -1.87 -3.27 -4.80
CA MET A 53 -2.10 -2.41 -3.65
C MET A 53 -0.80 -1.81 -3.15
N CYS A 54 -0.86 -0.58 -2.62
CA CYS A 54 0.28 0.10 -2.02
C CYS A 54 0.06 0.34 -0.54
N LEU A 55 1.09 0.05 0.26
CA LEU A 55 1.17 0.41 1.68
C LEU A 55 2.40 1.30 1.82
N LEU A 56 2.21 2.58 2.13
CA LEU A 56 3.29 3.56 2.13
C LEU A 56 3.44 4.21 3.50
N ASP A 57 4.64 4.10 4.08
CA ASP A 57 4.99 4.92 5.23
C ASP A 57 5.16 6.36 4.72
N VAL A 58 4.74 7.33 5.50
CA VAL A 58 4.90 8.74 5.14
C VAL A 58 6.34 9.18 5.29
N MET A 59 7.00 8.81 6.40
CA MET A 59 8.35 9.28 6.71
C MET A 59 9.41 8.31 6.20
N MET A 60 10.00 8.64 5.05
CA MET A 60 11.06 7.85 4.44
C MET A 60 12.12 8.75 3.84
N PRO A 61 13.39 8.29 3.74
CA PRO A 61 14.43 9.07 3.10
C PRO A 61 14.24 9.18 1.59
N ASN A 62 14.92 10.11 0.97
CA ASN A 62 14.98 10.36 -0.48
C ASN A 62 13.67 10.85 -1.09
N MET A 63 12.57 10.17 -0.83
CA MET A 63 11.23 10.58 -1.26
C MET A 63 10.26 10.07 -0.21
N ASP A 64 9.51 10.95 0.43
CA ASP A 64 8.54 10.53 1.45
C ASP A 64 7.31 9.88 0.82
N GLY A 65 6.47 9.30 1.67
CA GLY A 65 5.29 8.57 1.20
C GLY A 65 4.25 9.44 0.53
N PHE A 66 4.11 10.70 0.94
CA PHE A 66 3.17 11.61 0.28
C PHE A 66 3.60 11.90 -1.15
N LYS A 67 4.88 12.16 -1.35
CA LYS A 67 5.41 12.43 -2.70
C LYS A 67 5.32 11.17 -3.57
N ALA A 68 5.64 10.01 -3.00
CA ALA A 68 5.51 8.75 -3.72
C ALA A 68 4.06 8.51 -4.14
N ALA A 69 3.11 8.75 -3.25
CA ALA A 69 1.68 8.59 -3.55
C ALA A 69 1.23 9.54 -4.66
N GLU A 70 1.70 10.78 -4.64
CA GLU A 70 1.39 11.75 -5.70
C GLU A 70 1.82 11.22 -7.06
N GLU A 71 3.05 10.72 -7.15
CA GLU A 71 3.59 10.17 -8.39
C GLU A 71 2.86 8.89 -8.81
N ILE A 72 2.54 8.02 -7.85
CA ILE A 72 1.79 6.78 -8.12
C ILE A 72 0.40 7.12 -8.66
N ARG A 73 -0.26 8.12 -8.09
CA ARG A 73 -1.59 8.54 -8.54
C ARG A 73 -1.59 9.10 -9.95
N ASP A 74 -0.49 9.72 -10.36
CA ASP A 74 -0.34 10.18 -11.74
C ASP A 74 -0.27 9.01 -12.72
N ILE A 75 0.30 7.89 -12.29
CA ILE A 75 0.41 6.68 -13.11
C ILE A 75 -0.89 5.90 -13.09
N ASN A 76 -1.46 5.71 -11.89
CA ASN A 76 -2.69 4.91 -11.70
C ASN A 76 -3.55 5.58 -10.62
N PRO A 77 -4.61 6.28 -11.01
CA PRO A 77 -5.48 6.96 -10.04
C PRO A 77 -6.34 6.01 -9.21
N ASP A 78 -6.42 4.73 -9.59
CA ASP A 78 -7.37 3.80 -8.98
C ASP A 78 -6.74 2.71 -8.11
N VAL A 79 -5.41 2.57 -8.10
CA VAL A 79 -4.79 1.51 -7.29
C VAL A 79 -5.09 1.75 -5.80
N PRO A 80 -5.53 0.72 -5.07
CA PRO A 80 -5.72 0.86 -3.62
C PRO A 80 -4.43 1.28 -2.94
N LEU A 81 -4.53 2.26 -2.03
CA LEU A 81 -3.37 2.84 -1.39
C LEU A 81 -3.70 3.21 0.05
N PHE A 82 -2.95 2.66 1.00
CA PHE A 82 -3.02 3.02 2.41
C PHE A 82 -1.72 3.69 2.83
N PHE A 83 -1.81 4.74 3.63
CA PHE A 83 -0.64 5.24 4.35
C PHE A 83 -0.54 4.53 5.69
N ILE A 84 0.69 4.27 6.14
CA ILE A 84 0.99 3.74 7.46
C ILE A 84 2.00 4.70 8.08
N SER A 85 1.65 5.37 9.17
CA SER A 85 2.53 6.42 9.66
C SER A 85 2.41 6.69 11.15
N ALA A 86 3.52 7.12 11.74
CA ALA A 86 3.55 7.71 13.08
C ALA A 86 3.09 9.16 13.08
N LYS A 87 2.91 9.78 11.91
CA LYS A 87 2.39 11.14 11.78
C LYS A 87 0.88 11.10 11.97
N THR A 88 0.42 11.58 13.12
CA THR A 88 -0.99 11.46 13.51
C THR A 88 -1.70 12.81 13.62
N MET A 89 -1.05 13.89 13.21
CA MET A 89 -1.68 15.21 13.22
C MET A 89 -2.81 15.24 12.21
N LYS A 90 -3.84 16.01 12.53
CA LYS A 90 -5.00 16.16 11.65
C LYS A 90 -4.60 16.57 10.23
N GLU A 91 -3.65 17.48 10.10
CA GLU A 91 -3.17 17.96 8.80
C GLU A 91 -2.53 16.84 7.98
N ASP A 92 -1.79 15.95 8.63
CA ASP A 92 -1.15 14.83 7.94
C ASP A 92 -2.19 13.86 7.39
N ILE A 93 -3.18 13.55 8.21
CA ILE A 93 -4.25 12.61 7.83
C ILE A 93 -5.07 13.19 6.68
N ILE A 94 -5.41 14.47 6.75
CA ILE A 94 -6.15 15.15 5.68
C ILE A 94 -5.34 15.13 4.39
N GLN A 95 -4.04 15.41 4.47
CA GLN A 95 -3.17 15.39 3.29
C GLN A 95 -3.17 14.01 2.64
N GLY A 96 -3.10 12.95 3.45
CA GLY A 96 -3.15 11.58 2.92
C GLY A 96 -4.42 11.33 2.11
N TYR A 97 -5.57 11.70 2.65
CA TYR A 97 -6.83 11.51 1.95
C TYR A 97 -6.96 12.40 0.71
N ARG A 98 -6.40 13.61 0.74
CA ARG A 98 -6.39 14.49 -0.43
C ARG A 98 -5.59 13.89 -1.58
N LEU A 99 -4.58 13.08 -1.27
CA LEU A 99 -3.79 12.38 -2.29
C LEU A 99 -4.50 11.13 -2.81
N GLY A 100 -5.71 10.86 -2.34
CA GLY A 100 -6.49 9.74 -2.81
C GLY A 100 -6.25 8.44 -2.05
N ALA A 101 -5.75 8.53 -0.81
CA ALA A 101 -5.60 7.33 0.02
C ALA A 101 -6.96 6.75 0.36
N ASP A 102 -7.03 5.43 0.38
CA ASP A 102 -8.23 4.70 0.80
C ASP A 102 -8.30 4.57 2.32
N ASP A 103 -7.16 4.64 3.00
CA ASP A 103 -7.10 4.63 4.44
C ASP A 103 -5.79 5.23 4.93
N TYR A 104 -5.77 5.63 6.19
CA TYR A 104 -4.59 6.17 6.85
C TYR A 104 -4.42 5.43 8.18
N ILE A 105 -3.43 4.55 8.24
CA ILE A 105 -3.21 3.66 9.39
C ILE A 105 -2.16 4.28 10.29
N THR A 106 -2.51 4.57 11.52
CA THR A 106 -1.58 5.18 12.47
C THR A 106 -0.78 4.11 13.20
N LYS A 107 0.50 4.39 13.44
CA LYS A 107 1.40 3.51 14.20
C LYS A 107 1.27 3.83 15.70
N PRO A 108 1.31 2.85 16.58
CA PRO A 108 1.33 1.41 16.29
C PRO A 108 -0.03 0.90 15.80
N PHE A 109 0.00 -0.12 14.97
CA PHE A 109 -1.23 -0.69 14.42
C PHE A 109 -1.29 -2.19 14.72
N ASP A 110 -2.49 -2.74 14.63
CA ASP A 110 -2.72 -4.18 14.76
C ASP A 110 -2.62 -4.83 13.39
N SER A 111 -1.70 -5.79 13.22
CA SER A 111 -1.46 -6.43 11.93
C SER A 111 -2.67 -7.20 11.42
N GLU A 112 -3.45 -7.81 12.31
CA GLU A 112 -4.64 -8.55 11.90
C GLU A 112 -5.72 -7.60 11.39
N VAL A 113 -5.92 -6.46 12.06
CA VAL A 113 -6.85 -5.44 11.59
C VAL A 113 -6.42 -4.91 10.22
N LEU A 114 -5.12 -4.63 10.06
CA LEU A 114 -4.59 -4.18 8.78
C LEU A 114 -4.85 -5.22 7.68
N LEU A 115 -4.59 -6.48 7.97
CA LEU A 115 -4.83 -7.56 7.01
C LEU A 115 -6.27 -7.57 6.52
N HIS A 116 -7.22 -7.43 7.44
CA HIS A 116 -8.64 -7.44 7.06
C HIS A 116 -9.04 -6.20 6.28
N LYS A 117 -8.44 -5.05 6.57
CA LYS A 117 -8.66 -3.84 5.76
C LYS A 117 -8.14 -4.02 4.34
N ILE A 118 -6.98 -4.65 4.19
CA ILE A 118 -6.40 -4.95 2.88
C ILE A 118 -7.32 -5.88 2.10
N LYS A 119 -7.76 -6.96 2.74
CA LYS A 119 -8.65 -7.93 2.08
C LYS A 119 -9.96 -7.27 1.65
N ALA A 120 -10.50 -6.40 2.50
CA ALA A 120 -11.76 -5.73 2.20
C ALA A 120 -11.65 -4.80 0.99
N ILE A 121 -10.56 -4.02 0.90
CA ILE A 121 -10.40 -3.09 -0.23
C ILE A 121 -10.14 -3.84 -1.53
N LEU A 122 -9.38 -4.91 -1.49
CA LEU A 122 -9.10 -5.71 -2.67
C LEU A 122 -10.34 -6.42 -3.17
N LYS A 123 -11.16 -6.94 -2.27
CA LYS A 123 -12.42 -7.57 -2.62
C LYS A 123 -13.38 -6.57 -3.26
N ARG A 124 -13.49 -5.37 -2.70
CA ARG A 124 -14.35 -4.32 -3.25
C ARG A 124 -13.92 -3.94 -4.66
N ASN A 125 -12.61 -3.78 -4.87
CA ASN A 125 -12.08 -3.45 -6.18
C ASN A 125 -12.37 -4.54 -7.21
N GLU A 126 -12.24 -5.79 -6.83
CA GLU A 126 -12.54 -6.92 -7.69
C GLU A 126 -14.01 -6.92 -8.09
N GLU A 127 -14.91 -6.68 -7.13
CA GLU A 127 -16.34 -6.63 -7.39
C GLU A 127 -16.72 -5.49 -8.33
N LEU A 128 -16.15 -4.30 -8.13
CA LEU A 128 -16.38 -3.17 -9.00
C LEU A 128 -15.88 -3.42 -10.41
N PHE A 129 -14.74 -4.07 -10.55
CA PHE A 129 -14.20 -4.44 -11.86
C PHE A 129 -15.12 -5.40 -12.57
N LYS A 130 -15.65 -6.40 -11.89
CA LYS A 130 -16.58 -7.37 -12.44
C LYS A 130 -17.86 -6.71 -12.93
N GLU A 131 -18.42 -5.78 -12.16
CA GLU A 131 -19.61 -5.03 -12.55
C GLU A 131 -19.37 -4.21 -13.80
N THR A 132 -18.20 -3.57 -13.89
CA THR A 132 -17.84 -2.72 -15.02
C THR A 132 -17.59 -3.55 -16.29
N ALA A 133 -17.07 -4.76 -16.12
CA ALA A 133 -16.74 -5.63 -17.24
C ALA A 133 -17.98 -6.26 -17.90
N ASN A 134 -19.08 -6.27 -17.18
CA ASN A 134 -20.33 -6.76 -17.72
C ASN A 134 -21.10 -5.66 -18.42
#